data_38e4025088572967108ddf207ad4b3ea
#
_entry.id   38e4025088572967108ddf207ad4b3ea
#
_cell.length_a   1.000
_cell.length_b   1.000
_cell.length_c   1.000
_cell.angle_alpha   90.00
_cell.angle_beta   90.00
_cell.angle_gamma   90.00
#
_symmetry.space_group_name_H-M   'P 1'
#
loop_
_entity.id
_entity.type
_entity.pdbx_description
1 polymer ?
#
loop_
_entity_poly.entity_id
_entity_poly.type
_entity_poly.pdbx_seq_one_letter_code
_entity_poly.pdbx_strand_id
1 'polypeptide(L)'
;LLDITQALSLKPSGGWTAGDQRVTPTGHPLEGSRKGTYWYRDFPLSRNAQLSSSIWSLLNRLSSRKTFFKKVRAKGGTVEFFVGWFIERNSGETLGQDVLKDLSNLQIDLALDVYPPGHSTRKRSR
;
A
#
# COMPACT_ATOMS: atom_id res chain seq x y z
N LEU A 1 8.88 9.63 -8.95
CA LEU A 1 9.12 8.58 -7.94
C LEU A 1 10.16 9.00 -6.91
N LEU A 2 11.22 9.68 -7.34
CA LEU A 2 12.27 10.08 -6.42
C LEU A 2 11.75 11.04 -5.35
N ASP A 3 10.85 11.93 -5.72
CA ASP A 3 10.26 12.89 -4.78
C ASP A 3 9.51 12.16 -3.65
N ILE A 4 8.78 11.09 -3.99
CA ILE A 4 8.04 10.31 -3.00
C ILE A 4 9.02 9.58 -2.08
N THR A 5 10.04 8.99 -2.67
CA THR A 5 11.08 8.28 -1.91
C THR A 5 11.74 9.19 -0.89
N GLN A 6 12.09 10.39 -1.31
CA GLN A 6 12.71 11.38 -0.41
C GLN A 6 11.73 11.85 0.66
N ALA A 7 10.50 12.14 0.26
CA ALA A 7 9.50 12.63 1.22
C ALA A 7 9.19 11.61 2.30
N LEU A 8 9.18 10.33 1.96
CA LEU A 8 8.87 9.26 2.91
C LEU A 8 10.10 8.69 3.60
N SER A 9 11.29 8.96 3.07
CA SER A 9 12.54 8.33 3.53
C SER A 9 12.44 6.81 3.47
N LEU A 10 11.77 6.30 2.45
CA LEU A 10 11.59 4.87 2.23
C LEU A 10 11.94 4.53 0.80
N LYS A 11 12.69 3.45 0.63
CA LYS A 11 13.02 2.96 -0.69
C LYS A 11 11.80 2.22 -1.27
N PRO A 12 11.40 2.50 -2.50
CA PRO A 12 10.25 1.81 -3.08
C PRO A 12 10.58 0.36 -3.42
N SER A 13 9.55 -0.48 -3.39
CA SER A 13 9.64 -1.83 -3.95
C SER A 13 9.41 -1.81 -5.46
N GLY A 14 8.70 -0.80 -5.94
CA GLY A 14 8.48 -0.61 -7.36
C GLY A 14 7.62 0.60 -7.63
N GLY A 15 7.26 0.76 -8.89
CA GLY A 15 6.41 1.86 -9.32
C GLY A 15 6.73 2.29 -10.73
N TRP A 16 6.11 3.38 -11.14
CA TRP A 16 6.36 4.01 -12.45
C TRP A 16 5.99 5.48 -12.38
N THR A 17 6.47 6.21 -13.36
CA THR A 17 6.17 7.64 -13.51
C THR A 17 5.20 7.83 -14.67
N ALA A 18 4.32 8.81 -14.56
CA ALA A 18 3.42 9.16 -15.66
C ALA A 18 4.25 9.43 -16.92
N GLY A 19 3.81 8.87 -18.04
CA GLY A 19 4.53 8.96 -19.30
C GLY A 19 5.44 7.79 -19.60
N ASP A 20 5.75 6.96 -18.61
CA ASP A 20 6.58 5.77 -18.85
C ASP A 20 5.85 4.79 -19.75
N GLN A 21 6.60 4.06 -20.55
CA GLN A 21 6.03 3.00 -21.36
C GLN A 21 5.48 1.90 -20.46
N ARG A 22 4.29 1.41 -20.81
CA ARG A 22 3.72 0.28 -20.09
C ARG A 22 4.48 -1.00 -20.41
N VAL A 23 4.75 -1.80 -19.39
CA VAL A 23 5.43 -3.09 -19.54
C VAL A 23 4.72 -4.13 -18.68
N THR A 24 4.88 -5.39 -19.07
CA THR A 24 4.42 -6.52 -18.25
C THR A 24 5.33 -6.65 -17.02
N PRO A 25 4.94 -7.46 -16.00
CA PRO A 25 5.81 -7.71 -14.85
C PRO A 25 7.18 -8.28 -15.24
N THR A 26 7.28 -8.95 -16.39
CA THR A 26 8.53 -9.51 -16.86
C THR A 26 9.30 -8.58 -17.79
N GLY A 27 8.80 -7.35 -17.98
CA GLY A 27 9.52 -6.33 -18.76
C GLY A 27 9.15 -6.24 -20.22
N HIS A 28 8.16 -6.98 -20.69
CA HIS A 28 7.76 -6.92 -22.10
C HIS A 28 6.93 -5.66 -22.36
N PRO A 29 7.22 -4.91 -23.43
CA PRO A 29 6.48 -3.69 -23.73
C PRO A 29 5.00 -3.95 -24.04
N LEU A 30 4.15 -3.05 -23.58
CA LEU A 30 2.74 -3.02 -23.90
C LEU A 30 2.44 -1.71 -24.61
N GLU A 31 1.29 -1.67 -25.30
CA GLU A 31 0.85 -0.44 -25.92
C GLU A 31 0.55 0.65 -24.90
N GLY A 32 0.87 1.88 -25.27
CA GLY A 32 0.51 3.04 -24.47
C GLY A 32 1.52 3.36 -23.39
N SER A 33 1.26 4.46 -22.72
CA SER A 33 2.08 4.93 -21.60
C SER A 33 1.27 4.97 -20.33
N ARG A 34 1.96 5.02 -19.20
CA ARG A 34 1.33 5.16 -17.88
C ARG A 34 0.68 6.55 -17.79
N LYS A 35 -0.57 6.58 -17.34
CA LYS A 35 -1.29 7.84 -17.22
C LYS A 35 -1.03 8.54 -15.90
N GLY A 36 -0.60 7.83 -14.90
CA GLY A 36 -0.31 8.39 -13.60
C GLY A 36 0.96 7.82 -13.00
N THR A 37 1.48 8.48 -11.99
CA THR A 37 2.64 8.02 -11.25
C THR A 37 2.18 7.10 -10.13
N TYR A 38 2.86 5.99 -9.95
CA TYR A 38 2.55 4.99 -8.95
C TYR A 38 3.84 4.61 -8.22
N TRP A 39 3.77 4.56 -6.90
CA TRP A 39 4.88 4.22 -6.03
C TRP A 39 4.36 3.25 -4.98
N TYR A 40 5.08 2.17 -4.70
CA TYR A 40 4.69 1.28 -3.63
C TYR A 40 5.89 0.72 -2.89
N ARG A 41 5.66 0.35 -1.66
CA ARG A 41 6.63 -0.31 -0.81
C ARG A 41 5.94 -1.49 -0.14
N ASP A 42 6.52 -2.67 -0.29
CA ASP A 42 6.03 -3.87 0.38
C ASP A 42 6.62 -3.94 1.78
N PHE A 43 5.79 -4.33 2.72
CA PHE A 43 6.19 -4.58 4.09
C PHE A 43 5.82 -6.02 4.43
N PRO A 44 6.74 -6.98 4.25
CA PRO A 44 6.46 -8.37 4.58
C PRO A 44 6.09 -8.50 6.05
N LEU A 45 5.04 -9.25 6.32
CA LEU A 45 4.59 -9.51 7.68
C LEU A 45 4.83 -10.96 8.03
N SER A 46 5.15 -11.22 9.31
CA SER A 46 5.29 -12.58 9.77
C SER A 46 3.93 -13.28 9.75
N ARG A 47 3.96 -14.60 9.69
CA ARG A 47 2.74 -15.40 9.64
C ARG A 47 1.78 -15.12 10.80
N ASN A 48 2.34 -14.85 11.99
CA ASN A 48 1.55 -14.61 13.18
C ASN A 48 1.35 -13.14 13.49
N ALA A 49 1.71 -12.24 12.56
CA ALA A 49 1.55 -10.82 12.80
C ALA A 49 0.07 -10.45 12.82
N GLN A 50 -0.29 -9.58 13.74
CA GLN A 50 -1.63 -9.02 13.78
C GLN A 50 -1.68 -7.81 12.88
N LEU A 51 -2.74 -7.70 12.10
CA LEU A 51 -2.92 -6.61 11.17
C LEU A 51 -2.95 -5.25 11.87
N SER A 52 -3.72 -5.15 12.95
CA SER A 52 -3.85 -3.89 13.68
C SER A 52 -2.51 -3.40 14.22
N SER A 53 -1.70 -4.29 14.76
CA SER A 53 -0.37 -3.94 15.27
C SER A 53 0.56 -3.51 14.16
N SER A 54 0.50 -4.19 13.02
CA SER A 54 1.33 -3.87 11.86
C SER A 54 0.97 -2.49 11.29
N ILE A 55 -0.32 -2.22 11.16
CA ILE A 55 -0.78 -0.92 10.69
C ILE A 55 -0.35 0.17 11.66
N TRP A 56 -0.50 -0.06 12.95
CA TRP A 56 -0.12 0.91 13.96
C TRP A 56 1.36 1.26 13.89
N SER A 57 2.21 0.24 13.72
CA SER A 57 3.65 0.45 13.56
C SER A 57 3.98 1.31 12.34
N LEU A 58 3.32 1.04 11.22
CA LEU A 58 3.51 1.82 10.01
C LEU A 58 3.03 3.25 10.19
N LEU A 59 1.90 3.44 10.84
CA LEU A 59 1.38 4.78 11.11
C LEU A 59 2.35 5.59 11.96
N ASN A 60 2.95 4.97 12.96
CA ASN A 60 3.95 5.64 13.77
C ASN A 60 5.17 6.08 12.95
N ARG A 61 5.61 5.23 12.04
CA ARG A 61 6.73 5.59 11.15
C ARG A 61 6.39 6.74 10.21
N LEU A 62 5.13 6.84 9.82
CA LEU A 62 4.67 7.81 8.84
C LEU A 62 4.04 9.05 9.44
N SER A 63 3.92 9.12 10.77
CA SER A 63 3.21 10.21 11.44
C SER A 63 3.80 11.58 11.12
N SER A 64 5.11 11.67 10.89
CA SER A 64 5.77 12.92 10.56
C SER A 64 5.59 13.33 9.10
N ARG A 65 4.90 12.52 8.29
CA ARG A 65 4.73 12.76 6.84
C ARG A 65 3.37 13.30 6.48
N LYS A 66 2.61 13.76 7.46
CA LYS A 66 1.25 14.24 7.25
C LYS A 66 1.14 15.31 6.17
N THR A 67 2.07 16.25 6.17
CA THR A 67 2.07 17.33 5.18
C THR A 67 2.23 16.80 3.77
N PHE A 68 3.10 15.83 3.60
CA PHE A 68 3.30 15.21 2.29
C PHE A 68 2.02 14.51 1.80
N PHE A 69 1.38 13.73 2.66
CA PHE A 69 0.15 13.02 2.30
C PHE A 69 -0.97 14.01 1.95
N LYS A 70 -1.05 15.09 2.69
CA LYS A 70 -2.02 16.14 2.40
C LYS A 70 -1.81 16.73 1.01
N LYS A 71 -0.56 16.95 0.63
CA LYS A 71 -0.24 17.45 -0.71
C LYS A 71 -0.64 16.45 -1.80
N VAL A 72 -0.42 15.16 -1.56
CA VAL A 72 -0.81 14.12 -2.51
C VAL A 72 -2.32 14.19 -2.74
N ARG A 73 -3.09 14.24 -1.66
CA ARG A 73 -4.54 14.33 -1.76
C ARG A 73 -5.00 15.60 -2.48
N ALA A 74 -4.37 16.72 -2.19
CA ALA A 74 -4.73 17.99 -2.80
C ALA A 74 -4.52 17.99 -4.31
N LYS A 75 -3.61 17.17 -4.81
CA LYS A 75 -3.35 17.00 -6.22
C LYS A 75 -4.17 15.89 -6.87
N GLY A 76 -5.14 15.36 -6.15
CA GLY A 76 -6.00 14.29 -6.66
C GLY A 76 -5.44 12.89 -6.52
N GLY A 77 -4.32 12.73 -5.85
CA GLY A 77 -3.73 11.43 -5.59
C GLY A 77 -4.33 10.75 -4.39
N THR A 78 -3.97 9.49 -4.19
CA THR A 78 -4.41 8.69 -3.05
C THR A 78 -3.23 8.01 -2.40
N VAL A 79 -3.37 7.74 -1.12
CA VAL A 79 -2.40 6.95 -0.35
C VAL A 79 -3.18 5.81 0.26
N GLU A 80 -2.64 4.59 0.14
CA GLU A 80 -3.39 3.41 0.53
C GLU A 80 -2.48 2.38 1.17
N PHE A 81 -2.95 1.80 2.27
CA PHE A 81 -2.41 0.54 2.74
C PHE A 81 -3.24 -0.57 2.08
N PHE A 82 -2.58 -1.39 1.30
CA PHE A 82 -3.22 -2.53 0.65
C PHE A 82 -2.77 -3.79 1.37
N VAL A 83 -3.74 -4.54 1.90
CA VAL A 83 -3.47 -5.74 2.70
C VAL A 83 -4.03 -6.96 1.99
N GLY A 84 -3.15 -7.91 1.66
CA GLY A 84 -3.58 -9.24 1.25
C GLY A 84 -3.76 -10.09 2.50
N TRP A 85 -4.98 -10.55 2.74
CA TRP A 85 -5.31 -11.29 3.95
C TRP A 85 -5.77 -12.71 3.59
N PHE A 86 -4.91 -13.66 3.88
CA PHE A 86 -5.19 -15.07 3.62
C PHE A 86 -5.78 -15.70 4.86
N ILE A 87 -7.01 -16.19 4.78
CA ILE A 87 -7.69 -16.81 5.90
C ILE A 87 -7.89 -18.28 5.62
N GLU A 88 -7.78 -19.12 6.65
CA GLU A 88 -8.02 -20.56 6.53
C GLU A 88 -9.36 -20.95 7.10
N ARG A 89 -9.92 -20.14 7.96
CA ARG A 89 -11.21 -20.33 8.59
C ARG A 89 -11.70 -18.96 9.04
N ASN A 90 -12.89 -18.93 9.61
CA ASN A 90 -13.39 -17.67 10.13
C ASN A 90 -12.36 -17.06 11.07
N SER A 91 -11.95 -15.88 10.73
CA SER A 91 -11.04 -15.13 11.55
C SER A 91 -11.35 -13.67 11.37
N GLY A 92 -10.90 -12.89 12.30
CA GLY A 92 -11.13 -11.47 12.25
C GLY A 92 -10.23 -10.73 13.19
N GLU A 93 -10.28 -9.43 13.08
CA GLU A 93 -9.46 -8.57 13.90
C GLU A 93 -10.16 -7.25 14.06
N THR A 94 -9.98 -6.63 15.21
CA THR A 94 -10.55 -5.30 15.43
C THR A 94 -9.50 -4.25 15.12
N LEU A 95 -9.87 -3.31 14.25
CA LEU A 95 -9.10 -2.10 14.06
C LEU A 95 -9.70 -1.07 15.01
N GLY A 96 -8.99 -0.77 16.08
CA GLY A 96 -9.48 0.13 17.09
C GLY A 96 -9.66 1.56 16.58
N GLN A 97 -10.44 2.33 17.31
CA GLN A 97 -10.72 3.72 16.91
C GLN A 97 -9.46 4.55 16.77
N ASP A 98 -8.43 4.27 17.57
CA ASP A 98 -7.18 5.02 17.50
C ASP A 98 -6.47 4.80 16.17
N VAL A 99 -6.44 3.55 15.71
CA VAL A 99 -5.85 3.22 14.42
C VAL A 99 -6.66 3.85 13.29
N LEU A 100 -7.98 3.76 13.36
CA LEU A 100 -8.85 4.35 12.34
C LEU A 100 -8.71 5.87 12.29
N LYS A 101 -8.57 6.49 13.46
CA LYS A 101 -8.38 7.93 13.54
C LYS A 101 -7.05 8.34 12.92
N ASP A 102 -5.98 7.61 13.22
CA ASP A 102 -4.67 7.91 12.66
C ASP A 102 -4.64 7.73 11.15
N LEU A 103 -5.28 6.68 10.64
CA LEU A 103 -5.42 6.50 9.20
C LEU A 103 -6.12 7.71 8.57
N SER A 104 -7.22 8.12 9.17
CA SER A 104 -7.98 9.26 8.68
C SER A 104 -7.17 10.57 8.75
N ASN A 105 -6.48 10.78 9.86
CA ASN A 105 -5.66 11.98 10.04
C ASN A 105 -4.53 12.08 9.02
N LEU A 106 -3.95 10.95 8.64
CA LEU A 106 -2.92 10.90 7.61
C LEU A 106 -3.50 10.80 6.20
N GLN A 107 -4.83 10.72 6.10
CA GLN A 107 -5.53 10.61 4.81
C GLN A 107 -5.10 9.36 4.04
N ILE A 108 -4.95 8.26 4.75
CA ILE A 108 -4.56 6.97 4.19
C ILE A 108 -5.79 6.07 4.12
N ASP A 109 -6.05 5.54 2.94
CA ASP A 109 -7.10 4.55 2.74
C ASP A 109 -6.60 3.16 3.15
N LEU A 110 -7.51 2.30 3.56
CA LEU A 110 -7.19 0.91 3.87
C LEU A 110 -8.00 0.00 2.95
N ALA A 111 -7.31 -0.78 2.16
CA ALA A 111 -7.92 -1.76 1.28
C ALA A 111 -7.56 -3.16 1.75
N LEU A 112 -8.57 -4.01 1.86
CA LEU A 112 -8.39 -5.40 2.25
C LEU A 112 -8.74 -6.30 1.09
N ASP A 113 -7.84 -7.21 0.75
CA ASP A 113 -8.06 -8.23 -0.25
C ASP A 113 -8.02 -9.56 0.47
N VAL A 114 -9.19 -10.11 0.73
CA VAL A 114 -9.35 -11.29 1.59
C VAL A 114 -9.42 -12.54 0.72
N TYR A 115 -8.56 -13.50 1.00
CA TYR A 115 -8.50 -14.75 0.26
C TYR A 115 -9.07 -15.85 1.12
N PRO A 116 -10.18 -16.50 0.67
CA PRO A 116 -10.86 -17.53 1.46
C PRO A 116 -10.06 -18.83 1.51
N PRO A 117 -10.43 -19.75 2.43
CA PRO A 117 -9.80 -21.04 2.53
C PRO A 117 -9.82 -21.79 1.22
N GLY A 118 -8.75 -22.53 0.94
CA GLY A 118 -8.63 -23.27 -0.30
C GLY A 118 -8.15 -22.46 -1.48
N HIS A 119 -8.02 -21.14 -1.32
CA HIS A 119 -7.50 -20.29 -2.37
C HIS A 119 -6.01 -20.56 -2.58
N SER A 120 -5.60 -20.62 -3.86
CA SER A 120 -4.19 -20.78 -4.16
C SER A 120 -3.42 -19.53 -3.79
N THR A 121 -2.37 -19.71 -3.01
CA THR A 121 -1.50 -18.60 -2.64
C THR A 121 -0.37 -18.39 -3.62
N ARG A 122 -0.25 -19.28 -4.63
CA ARG A 122 0.78 -19.19 -5.60
C ARG A 122 0.50 -18.04 -6.49
N LYS A 123 1.34 -17.20 -6.69
CA LYS A 123 1.20 -16.23 -7.66
C LYS A 123 0.13 -15.25 -7.59
N ARG A 124 0.38 -14.19 -7.04
CA ARG A 124 -0.47 -13.08 -7.06
C ARG A 124 0.10 -12.05 -7.89
N SER A 125 -0.61 -11.70 -8.90
CA SER A 125 -0.25 -10.62 -9.75
C SER A 125 -0.95 -9.40 -9.33
N ARG A 126 -0.30 -8.34 -9.23
CA ARG A 126 -0.93 -7.06 -8.95
C ARG A 126 -0.58 -6.09 -10.04
#